data_3f27867c51a4a084e4e377e1f3bd3419
#
_entry.id   3f27867c51a4a084e4e377e1f3bd3419
#
_cell.length_a   1.000
_cell.length_b   1.000
_cell.length_c   1.000
_cell.angle_alpha   90.00
_cell.angle_beta   90.00
_cell.angle_gamma   90.00
#
_symmetry.space_group_name_H-M   'P 1'
#
loop_
_entity.id
_entity.type
_entity.pdbx_description
1 polymer ?
#
loop_
_entity_poly.entity_id
_entity_poly.type
_entity_poly.pdbx_seq_one_letter_code
_entity_poly.pdbx_strand_id
1 'polypeptide(L)'
;MKTLILGGGTFQPISNHLSLSAPAFGTTAKELGRMIPNSILKLTKIADSASSLITNEDVESVIDECLMDKELKAIILNVAFCDFKFNNGDFHGERFRTENGDINITLTPTEKIIKKIRIKRPDIFLVGFKTTTNKTVEEQFLIGLKMMKSSKCNLVLANDVVTRNNIIITPEESYYGNTTDRNKALQELVEIFQSRIQGTYSNSVVINEENSSITNCSKTFQDVIKWVIENDGFI
;
A
#
# COMPACT_ATOMS: atom_id res chain seq x y z
N MET A 1 -9.41 8.63 17.95
CA MET A 1 -8.32 8.46 16.96
C MET A 1 -8.95 8.19 15.62
N LYS A 2 -8.62 8.97 14.59
CA LYS A 2 -9.13 8.78 13.22
C LYS A 2 -8.11 8.03 12.37
N THR A 3 -8.58 7.10 11.57
CA THR A 3 -7.80 6.34 10.59
C THR A 3 -8.38 6.57 9.21
N LEU A 4 -7.57 7.02 8.25
CA LEU A 4 -7.95 7.13 6.85
C LEU A 4 -7.58 5.83 6.13
N ILE A 5 -8.54 5.23 5.45
CA ILE A 5 -8.33 4.06 4.59
C ILE A 5 -8.63 4.45 3.15
N LEU A 6 -7.65 4.29 2.28
CA LEU A 6 -7.80 4.57 0.86
C LEU A 6 -7.65 3.28 0.06
N GLY A 7 -8.52 3.07 -0.94
CA GLY A 7 -8.46 1.87 -1.76
C GLY A 7 -9.05 2.01 -3.15
N GLY A 8 -8.67 1.07 -4.00
CA GLY A 8 -9.06 1.02 -5.41
C GLY A 8 -7.91 1.36 -6.34
N GLY A 9 -8.17 1.40 -7.63
CA GLY A 9 -7.18 1.73 -8.66
C GLY A 9 -7.40 3.11 -9.22
N THR A 10 -6.36 3.70 -9.81
CA THR A 10 -6.45 5.00 -10.48
C THR A 10 -6.38 4.87 -11.99
N PHE A 11 -6.84 5.88 -12.67
CA PHE A 11 -6.61 6.11 -14.10
C PHE A 11 -5.58 7.22 -14.29
N GLN A 12 -4.85 7.13 -15.40
CA GLN A 12 -4.01 8.22 -15.89
C GLN A 12 -4.41 8.53 -17.32
N PRO A 13 -5.05 9.68 -17.57
CA PRO A 13 -5.48 10.07 -18.91
C PRO A 13 -4.30 10.21 -19.87
N ILE A 14 -4.49 9.77 -21.11
CA ILE A 14 -3.58 9.97 -22.25
C ILE A 14 -4.28 10.86 -23.28
N SER A 15 -5.58 10.61 -23.50
CA SER A 15 -6.45 11.42 -24.34
C SER A 15 -7.89 11.36 -23.83
N ASN A 16 -8.83 12.04 -24.47
CA ASN A 16 -10.25 11.97 -24.10
C ASN A 16 -10.85 10.56 -24.14
N HIS A 17 -10.22 9.63 -24.85
CA HIS A 17 -10.74 8.28 -25.07
C HIS A 17 -9.76 7.16 -24.68
N LEU A 18 -8.58 7.53 -24.20
CA LEU A 18 -7.56 6.56 -23.82
C LEU A 18 -6.95 6.92 -22.47
N SER A 19 -6.89 5.95 -21.56
CA SER A 19 -6.27 6.11 -20.25
C SER A 19 -5.45 4.86 -19.90
N LEU A 20 -4.37 5.04 -19.16
CA LEU A 20 -3.76 3.97 -18.39
C LEU A 20 -4.64 3.67 -17.18
N SER A 21 -4.61 2.45 -16.72
CA SER A 21 -5.33 2.05 -15.52
C SER A 21 -4.45 1.15 -14.64
N ALA A 22 -4.50 1.39 -13.34
CA ALA A 22 -3.99 0.47 -12.32
C ALA A 22 -5.20 -0.25 -11.69
N PRO A 23 -5.62 -1.42 -12.20
CA PRO A 23 -6.89 -2.03 -11.84
C PRO A 23 -6.84 -2.61 -10.42
N ALA A 24 -7.60 -2.01 -9.51
CA ALA A 24 -7.87 -2.53 -8.17
C ALA A 24 -9.29 -2.13 -7.73
N PHE A 25 -10.04 -3.10 -7.23
CA PHE A 25 -11.48 -2.94 -6.97
C PHE A 25 -11.80 -2.61 -5.51
N GLY A 26 -10.78 -2.31 -4.70
CA GLY A 26 -10.92 -1.81 -3.34
C GLY A 26 -11.43 -2.84 -2.31
N THR A 27 -11.50 -4.12 -2.63
CA THR A 27 -12.02 -5.16 -1.73
C THR A 27 -11.27 -5.15 -0.40
N THR A 28 -9.95 -5.14 -0.42
CA THR A 28 -9.11 -5.07 0.80
C THR A 28 -9.42 -3.83 1.65
N ALA A 29 -9.56 -2.66 1.02
CA ALA A 29 -9.87 -1.43 1.75
C ALA A 29 -11.27 -1.46 2.38
N LYS A 30 -12.25 -2.02 1.66
CA LYS A 30 -13.62 -2.22 2.18
C LYS A 30 -13.63 -3.15 3.39
N GLU A 31 -12.89 -4.26 3.35
CA GLU A 31 -12.79 -5.18 4.48
C GLU A 31 -12.09 -4.51 5.69
N LEU A 32 -10.98 -3.82 5.48
CA LEU A 32 -10.30 -3.07 6.54
C LEU A 32 -11.20 -1.99 7.14
N GLY A 33 -12.02 -1.31 6.31
CA GLY A 33 -13.00 -0.34 6.79
C GLY A 33 -14.08 -0.93 7.70
N ARG A 34 -14.42 -2.22 7.50
CA ARG A 34 -15.34 -2.95 8.41
C ARG A 34 -14.66 -3.38 9.71
N MET A 35 -13.35 -3.73 9.65
CA MET A 35 -12.59 -4.25 10.79
C MET A 35 -12.08 -3.14 11.71
N ILE A 36 -11.83 -1.93 11.20
CA ILE A 36 -11.24 -0.83 11.97
C ILE A 36 -12.32 0.20 12.33
N PRO A 37 -12.73 0.28 13.62
CA PRO A 37 -13.73 1.23 14.07
C PRO A 37 -13.27 2.68 13.85
N ASN A 38 -14.23 3.56 13.58
CA ASN A 38 -14.01 4.99 13.35
C ASN A 38 -13.03 5.31 12.20
N SER A 39 -12.91 4.41 11.22
CA SER A 39 -12.16 4.66 10.02
C SER A 39 -12.96 5.49 9.01
N ILE A 40 -12.24 6.36 8.28
CA ILE A 40 -12.76 7.11 7.14
C ILE A 40 -12.34 6.35 5.88
N LEU A 41 -13.30 5.71 5.20
CA LEU A 41 -13.04 4.97 3.98
C LEU A 41 -13.23 5.90 2.77
N LYS A 42 -12.19 6.01 1.93
CA LYS A 42 -12.23 6.71 0.64
C LYS A 42 -11.85 5.73 -0.46
N LEU A 43 -12.71 5.57 -1.44
CA LEU A 43 -12.52 4.66 -2.55
C LEU A 43 -12.36 5.42 -3.85
N THR A 44 -11.52 4.91 -4.75
CA THR A 44 -11.42 5.45 -6.11
C THR A 44 -12.61 5.03 -6.97
N LYS A 45 -12.80 5.67 -8.12
CA LYS A 45 -13.92 5.40 -9.03
C LYS A 45 -13.95 3.96 -9.55
N ILE A 46 -12.81 3.28 -9.66
CA ILE A 46 -12.75 1.85 -10.04
C ILE A 46 -13.36 0.97 -8.93
N ALA A 47 -13.20 1.36 -7.68
CA ALA A 47 -13.72 0.61 -6.54
C ALA A 47 -15.15 1.00 -6.12
N ASP A 48 -15.56 2.23 -6.44
CA ASP A 48 -16.88 2.78 -6.18
C ASP A 48 -17.27 3.74 -7.30
N SER A 49 -18.25 3.37 -8.10
CA SER A 49 -18.70 4.16 -9.26
C SER A 49 -19.22 5.57 -8.91
N ALA A 50 -19.68 5.78 -7.68
CA ALA A 50 -20.12 7.07 -7.18
C ALA A 50 -18.97 8.00 -6.77
N SER A 51 -17.75 7.47 -6.66
CA SER A 51 -16.59 8.27 -6.27
C SER A 51 -16.12 9.23 -7.37
N SER A 52 -15.65 10.40 -6.95
CA SER A 52 -14.97 11.37 -7.81
C SER A 52 -13.46 11.17 -7.91
N LEU A 53 -12.88 10.24 -7.13
CA LEU A 53 -11.43 9.99 -7.11
C LEU A 53 -11.04 9.11 -8.31
N ILE A 54 -10.53 9.72 -9.37
CA ILE A 54 -10.24 9.05 -10.63
C ILE A 54 -8.73 8.87 -10.82
N THR A 55 -7.96 9.95 -10.66
CA THR A 55 -6.54 10.03 -10.97
C THR A 55 -5.65 9.90 -9.72
N ASN A 56 -4.34 9.81 -9.93
CA ASN A 56 -3.38 9.90 -8.83
C ASN A 56 -3.49 11.24 -8.10
N GLU A 57 -3.68 12.30 -8.87
CA GLU A 57 -3.79 13.68 -8.39
C GLU A 57 -5.03 13.88 -7.52
N ASP A 58 -6.18 13.30 -7.90
CA ASP A 58 -7.41 13.35 -7.08
C ASP A 58 -7.19 12.69 -5.72
N VAL A 59 -6.53 11.52 -5.72
CA VAL A 59 -6.22 10.80 -4.47
C VAL A 59 -5.22 11.57 -3.63
N GLU A 60 -4.19 12.17 -4.24
CA GLU A 60 -3.21 13.00 -3.54
C GLU A 60 -3.89 14.22 -2.89
N SER A 61 -4.78 14.88 -3.62
CA SER A 61 -5.53 16.04 -3.12
C SER A 61 -6.35 15.71 -1.86
N VAL A 62 -7.05 14.58 -1.88
CA VAL A 62 -7.82 14.11 -0.70
C VAL A 62 -6.90 13.73 0.46
N ILE A 63 -5.75 13.13 0.19
CA ILE A 63 -4.77 12.85 1.25
C ILE A 63 -4.30 14.16 1.86
N ASP A 64 -3.95 15.16 1.06
CA ASP A 64 -3.49 16.45 1.54
C ASP A 64 -4.52 17.16 2.40
N GLU A 65 -5.77 17.15 1.98
CA GLU A 65 -6.89 17.69 2.78
C GLU A 65 -7.02 16.96 4.13
N CYS A 66 -6.98 15.63 4.12
CA CYS A 66 -7.08 14.84 5.35
C CYS A 66 -5.87 15.03 6.29
N LEU A 67 -4.67 15.29 5.75
CA LEU A 67 -3.46 15.55 6.55
C LEU A 67 -3.53 16.84 7.37
N MET A 68 -4.42 17.77 7.01
CA MET A 68 -4.67 18.98 7.81
C MET A 68 -5.41 18.68 9.11
N ASP A 69 -6.11 17.55 9.21
CA ASP A 69 -6.79 17.14 10.43
C ASP A 69 -5.78 16.57 11.43
N LYS A 70 -5.58 17.27 12.56
CA LYS A 70 -4.69 16.85 13.65
C LYS A 70 -5.14 15.58 14.36
N GLU A 71 -6.44 15.25 14.29
CA GLU A 71 -7.01 14.02 14.85
C GLU A 71 -6.73 12.78 13.99
N LEU A 72 -6.31 12.98 12.72
CA LEU A 72 -5.85 11.90 11.88
C LEU A 72 -4.52 11.37 12.42
N LYS A 73 -4.49 10.09 12.80
CA LYS A 73 -3.31 9.42 13.38
C LYS A 73 -2.76 8.30 12.52
N ALA A 74 -3.57 7.77 11.61
CA ALA A 74 -3.15 6.69 10.74
C ALA A 74 -3.67 6.84 9.32
N ILE A 75 -2.87 6.34 8.35
CA ILE A 75 -3.27 6.17 6.95
C ILE A 75 -2.95 4.74 6.53
N ILE A 76 -3.96 4.05 6.02
CA ILE A 76 -3.84 2.73 5.37
C ILE A 76 -4.00 2.96 3.87
N LEU A 77 -2.89 2.90 3.13
CA LEU A 77 -2.84 3.25 1.72
C LEU A 77 -2.85 1.99 0.85
N ASN A 78 -4.06 1.52 0.51
CA ASN A 78 -4.30 0.36 -0.35
C ASN A 78 -4.78 0.79 -1.75
N VAL A 79 -4.19 1.83 -2.30
CA VAL A 79 -4.47 2.31 -3.67
C VAL A 79 -3.43 1.76 -4.63
N ALA A 80 -3.90 1.21 -5.75
CA ALA A 80 -3.05 0.93 -6.90
C ALA A 80 -2.94 2.20 -7.74
N PHE A 81 -1.84 2.90 -7.62
CA PHE A 81 -1.54 4.10 -8.40
C PHE A 81 -1.00 3.74 -9.79
N CYS A 82 -1.31 4.54 -10.79
CA CYS A 82 -0.61 4.49 -12.04
C CYS A 82 0.84 4.96 -11.83
N ASP A 83 1.79 4.04 -12.03
CA ASP A 83 3.23 4.28 -11.84
C ASP A 83 3.84 5.16 -12.94
N PHE A 84 3.11 5.35 -14.03
CA PHE A 84 3.53 6.13 -15.17
C PHE A 84 2.44 7.11 -15.59
N LYS A 85 2.85 8.25 -16.14
CA LYS A 85 1.98 9.24 -16.77
C LYS A 85 2.48 9.56 -18.18
N PHE A 86 1.61 10.14 -18.99
CA PHE A 86 1.95 10.61 -20.32
C PHE A 86 2.96 11.76 -20.23
N ASN A 87 3.97 11.76 -21.11
CA ASN A 87 5.16 12.61 -20.97
C ASN A 87 4.91 14.10 -21.21
N ASN A 88 3.93 14.45 -22.01
CA ASN A 88 3.79 15.85 -22.44
C ASN A 88 3.05 16.77 -21.45
N GLY A 89 2.67 16.28 -20.27
CA GLY A 89 1.97 17.08 -19.26
C GLY A 89 0.60 17.63 -19.74
N ASP A 90 0.45 17.78 -21.02
CA ASP A 90 -0.76 18.27 -21.66
C ASP A 90 -1.59 17.09 -22.15
N PHE A 91 -2.78 17.03 -21.60
CA PHE A 91 -3.82 16.14 -22.06
C PHE A 91 -4.14 16.51 -23.51
N HIS A 92 -3.83 15.63 -24.46
CA HIS A 92 -4.25 15.80 -25.84
C HIS A 92 -5.77 15.59 -25.90
N GLY A 93 -6.53 16.67 -25.99
CA GLY A 93 -8.00 16.65 -26.07
C GLY A 93 -8.55 15.95 -27.30
N GLU A 94 -7.70 15.57 -28.25
CA GLU A 94 -8.12 14.92 -29.48
C GLU A 94 -8.20 13.40 -29.34
N ARG A 95 -9.14 12.82 -30.05
CA ARG A 95 -9.30 11.39 -30.19
C ARG A 95 -8.23 10.83 -31.11
N PHE A 96 -7.50 9.82 -30.67
CA PHE A 96 -6.67 9.02 -31.57
C PHE A 96 -7.57 8.24 -32.54
N ARG A 97 -7.31 8.38 -33.83
CA ARG A 97 -8.07 7.71 -34.89
C ARG A 97 -7.31 6.48 -35.35
N THR A 98 -8.02 5.36 -35.47
CA THR A 98 -7.44 4.07 -35.89
C THR A 98 -6.90 4.10 -37.32
N GLU A 99 -7.43 4.98 -38.15
CA GLU A 99 -6.98 5.21 -39.53
C GLU A 99 -5.55 5.78 -39.60
N ASN A 100 -5.04 6.35 -38.51
CA ASN A 100 -3.67 6.89 -38.45
C ASN A 100 -2.62 5.81 -38.18
N GLY A 101 -3.01 4.52 -38.06
CA GLY A 101 -2.10 3.42 -37.79
C GLY A 101 -1.58 3.38 -36.36
N ASP A 102 -0.37 2.87 -36.18
CA ASP A 102 0.25 2.68 -34.87
C ASP A 102 0.57 4.00 -34.17
N ILE A 103 0.38 4.03 -32.86
CA ILE A 103 0.63 5.20 -32.01
C ILE A 103 1.76 4.88 -31.05
N ASN A 104 2.81 5.70 -31.05
CA ASN A 104 3.89 5.62 -30.07
C ASN A 104 3.62 6.60 -28.93
N ILE A 105 3.61 6.08 -27.69
CA ILE A 105 3.36 6.87 -26.49
C ILE A 105 4.56 6.78 -25.56
N THR A 106 5.11 7.93 -25.16
CA THR A 106 6.17 7.99 -24.16
C THR A 106 5.57 8.20 -22.78
N LEU A 107 5.92 7.32 -21.87
CA LEU A 107 5.48 7.35 -20.48
C LEU A 107 6.63 7.72 -19.55
N THR A 108 6.38 8.60 -18.59
CA THR A 108 7.33 8.97 -17.54
C THR A 108 6.86 8.46 -16.18
N PRO A 109 7.79 8.05 -15.28
CA PRO A 109 7.42 7.64 -13.94
C PRO A 109 6.72 8.75 -13.15
N THR A 110 5.71 8.39 -12.36
CA THR A 110 5.05 9.28 -11.40
C THR A 110 5.79 9.29 -10.07
N GLU A 111 5.63 10.37 -9.32
CA GLU A 111 6.12 10.43 -7.94
C GLU A 111 5.33 9.48 -7.03
N LYS A 112 6.01 8.92 -6.04
CA LYS A 112 5.37 8.01 -5.09
C LYS A 112 4.66 8.79 -3.98
N ILE A 113 3.35 8.87 -4.04
CA ILE A 113 2.49 9.59 -3.08
C ILE A 113 2.76 9.15 -1.64
N ILE A 114 3.01 7.86 -1.40
CA ILE A 114 3.31 7.33 -0.06
C ILE A 114 4.52 8.02 0.60
N LYS A 115 5.52 8.44 -0.19
CA LYS A 115 6.69 9.19 0.33
C LYS A 115 6.30 10.62 0.72
N LYS A 116 5.41 11.25 -0.02
CA LYS A 116 4.93 12.61 0.26
C LYS A 116 4.18 12.68 1.59
N ILE A 117 3.37 11.66 1.92
CA ILE A 117 2.69 11.55 3.22
C ILE A 117 3.68 11.66 4.36
N ARG A 118 4.77 10.90 4.32
CA ARG A 118 5.79 10.88 5.38
C ARG A 118 6.53 12.20 5.52
N ILE A 119 6.73 12.93 4.42
CA ILE A 119 7.37 14.26 4.44
C ILE A 119 6.45 15.28 5.11
N LYS A 120 5.15 15.26 4.76
CA LYS A 120 4.16 16.22 5.28
C LYS A 120 3.78 15.97 6.74
N ARG A 121 3.65 14.70 7.13
CA ARG A 121 3.24 14.26 8.47
C ARG A 121 4.09 13.07 8.94
N PRO A 122 5.29 13.35 9.49
CA PRO A 122 6.18 12.28 9.97
C PRO A 122 5.61 11.48 11.16
N ASP A 123 4.62 12.04 11.87
CA ASP A 123 3.93 11.42 13.00
C ASP A 123 2.85 10.39 12.62
N ILE A 124 2.35 10.41 11.38
CA ILE A 124 1.29 9.51 10.93
C ILE A 124 1.74 8.04 10.98
N PHE A 125 0.90 7.17 11.55
CA PHE A 125 1.10 5.73 11.42
C PHE A 125 0.72 5.29 10.01
N LEU A 126 1.70 4.86 9.21
CA LEU A 126 1.53 4.60 7.79
C LEU A 126 1.59 3.11 7.48
N VAL A 127 0.53 2.58 6.90
CA VAL A 127 0.45 1.20 6.42
C VAL A 127 0.44 1.19 4.90
N GLY A 128 1.41 0.51 4.30
CA GLY A 128 1.53 0.34 2.86
C GLY A 128 1.19 -1.07 2.41
N PHE A 129 0.94 -1.23 1.10
CA PHE A 129 0.71 -2.53 0.46
C PHE A 129 1.69 -2.73 -0.69
N LYS A 130 2.24 -3.93 -0.81
CA LYS A 130 3.14 -4.29 -1.89
C LYS A 130 2.67 -5.56 -2.57
N THR A 131 2.37 -5.48 -3.85
CA THR A 131 2.06 -6.65 -4.68
C THR A 131 3.33 -7.19 -5.31
N THR A 132 3.50 -8.51 -5.26
CA THR A 132 4.55 -9.25 -5.96
C THR A 132 3.93 -10.29 -6.89
N THR A 133 4.74 -10.90 -7.75
CA THR A 133 4.27 -11.88 -8.74
C THR A 133 5.25 -13.04 -8.78
N ASN A 134 4.77 -14.23 -8.39
CA ASN A 134 5.53 -15.49 -8.42
C ASN A 134 6.87 -15.40 -7.66
N LYS A 135 6.82 -14.82 -6.45
CA LYS A 135 7.99 -14.65 -5.58
C LYS A 135 7.98 -15.65 -4.43
N THR A 136 9.17 -16.11 -4.02
CA THR A 136 9.31 -16.84 -2.76
C THR A 136 9.00 -15.92 -1.58
N VAL A 137 8.80 -16.49 -0.40
CA VAL A 137 8.52 -15.71 0.82
C VAL A 137 9.67 -14.76 1.13
N GLU A 138 10.90 -15.22 0.96
CA GLU A 138 12.13 -14.46 1.19
C GLU A 138 12.25 -13.27 0.21
N GLU A 139 12.04 -13.51 -1.08
CA GLU A 139 12.02 -12.44 -2.10
C GLU A 139 10.89 -11.44 -1.83
N GLN A 140 9.69 -11.93 -1.50
CA GLN A 140 8.53 -11.11 -1.15
C GLN A 140 8.84 -10.22 0.05
N PHE A 141 9.50 -10.77 1.07
CA PHE A 141 9.95 -10.05 2.25
C PHE A 141 10.94 -8.94 1.89
N LEU A 142 11.99 -9.25 1.12
CA LEU A 142 13.01 -8.26 0.71
C LEU A 142 12.39 -7.12 -0.10
N ILE A 143 11.50 -7.42 -1.03
CA ILE A 143 10.80 -6.42 -1.84
C ILE A 143 9.93 -5.52 -0.95
N GLY A 144 9.18 -6.10 -0.03
CA GLY A 144 8.34 -5.35 0.90
C GLY A 144 9.15 -4.53 1.90
N LEU A 145 10.26 -5.08 2.42
CA LEU A 145 11.18 -4.37 3.31
C LEU A 145 11.84 -3.17 2.61
N LYS A 146 12.24 -3.32 1.34
CA LYS A 146 12.74 -2.20 0.53
C LYS A 146 11.70 -1.09 0.41
N MET A 147 10.44 -1.44 0.16
CA MET A 147 9.35 -0.47 0.14
C MET A 147 9.17 0.20 1.51
N MET A 148 9.12 -0.57 2.58
CA MET A 148 8.99 -0.07 3.94
C MET A 148 10.07 0.96 4.28
N LYS A 149 11.34 0.64 4.04
CA LYS A 149 12.48 1.53 4.30
C LYS A 149 12.41 2.80 3.44
N SER A 150 12.17 2.65 2.14
CA SER A 150 12.14 3.77 1.20
C SER A 150 10.97 4.73 1.41
N SER A 151 9.85 4.25 1.93
CA SER A 151 8.63 5.04 2.20
C SER A 151 8.42 5.33 3.67
N LYS A 152 9.30 4.80 4.55
CA LYS A 152 9.22 4.93 6.02
C LYS A 152 7.85 4.52 6.55
N CYS A 153 7.29 3.41 6.03
CA CYS A 153 6.05 2.83 6.54
C CYS A 153 6.26 2.22 7.92
N ASN A 154 5.20 2.20 8.73
CA ASN A 154 5.18 1.51 10.01
C ASN A 154 4.84 0.02 9.84
N LEU A 155 4.01 -0.31 8.84
CA LEU A 155 3.70 -1.68 8.44
C LEU A 155 3.61 -1.76 6.90
N VAL A 156 3.97 -2.91 6.34
CA VAL A 156 3.71 -3.23 4.94
C VAL A 156 3.10 -4.62 4.85
N LEU A 157 1.92 -4.74 4.26
CA LEU A 157 1.40 -6.04 3.85
C LEU A 157 1.87 -6.32 2.41
N ALA A 158 2.73 -7.31 2.25
CA ALA A 158 3.13 -7.81 0.96
C ALA A 158 2.27 -9.01 0.57
N ASN A 159 1.73 -9.00 -0.67
CA ASN A 159 0.94 -10.10 -1.19
C ASN A 159 1.43 -10.51 -2.57
N ASP A 160 1.45 -11.81 -2.84
CA ASP A 160 1.80 -12.35 -4.15
C ASP A 160 0.56 -12.80 -4.91
N VAL A 161 0.43 -12.38 -6.18
CA VAL A 161 -0.77 -12.65 -6.97
C VAL A 161 -0.82 -14.08 -7.52
N VAL A 162 0.31 -14.76 -7.62
CA VAL A 162 0.41 -16.14 -8.12
C VAL A 162 0.35 -17.13 -6.97
N THR A 163 1.25 -17.01 -6.00
CA THR A 163 1.33 -17.92 -4.84
C THR A 163 0.20 -17.67 -3.84
N ARG A 164 -0.49 -16.52 -3.94
CA ARG A 164 -1.50 -16.04 -2.99
C ARG A 164 -0.95 -15.77 -1.59
N ASN A 165 0.34 -15.90 -1.39
CA ASN A 165 0.93 -15.70 -0.08
C ASN A 165 0.85 -14.24 0.38
N ASN A 166 0.66 -14.06 1.68
CA ASN A 166 0.60 -12.75 2.34
C ASN A 166 1.52 -12.77 3.54
N ILE A 167 2.33 -11.72 3.69
CA ILE A 167 3.18 -11.48 4.85
C ILE A 167 3.05 -10.03 5.30
N ILE A 168 3.19 -9.78 6.59
CA ILE A 168 3.13 -8.45 7.20
C ILE A 168 4.54 -8.11 7.70
N ILE A 169 5.14 -7.10 7.11
CA ILE A 169 6.52 -6.68 7.38
C ILE A 169 6.50 -5.54 8.38
N THR A 170 7.42 -5.59 9.33
CA THR A 170 7.52 -4.65 10.45
C THR A 170 8.88 -3.94 10.47
N PRO A 171 8.98 -2.77 11.15
CA PRO A 171 10.23 -1.99 11.23
C PRO A 171 11.41 -2.74 11.87
N GLU A 172 11.14 -3.78 12.63
CA GLU A 172 12.15 -4.66 13.25
C GLU A 172 12.81 -5.60 12.23
N GLU A 173 12.56 -5.39 10.94
CA GLU A 173 13.06 -6.21 9.85
C GLU A 173 12.65 -7.69 10.01
N SER A 174 11.43 -7.90 10.43
CA SER A 174 10.79 -9.20 10.55
C SER A 174 9.45 -9.20 9.84
N TYR A 175 8.86 -10.38 9.65
CA TYR A 175 7.51 -10.50 9.10
C TYR A 175 6.66 -11.48 9.91
N TYR A 176 5.35 -11.26 9.83
CA TYR A 176 4.29 -12.09 10.42
C TYR A 176 3.37 -12.59 9.31
N GLY A 177 2.53 -13.55 9.63
CA GLY A 177 1.57 -14.14 8.70
C GLY A 177 2.18 -15.32 7.96
N ASN A 178 2.53 -15.18 6.69
CA ASN A 178 2.91 -16.28 5.79
C ASN A 178 1.73 -17.22 5.54
N THR A 179 0.64 -16.65 5.04
CA THR A 179 -0.60 -17.36 4.79
C THR A 179 -1.16 -17.05 3.41
N THR A 180 -1.81 -18.04 2.80
CA THR A 180 -2.56 -17.89 1.56
C THR A 180 -4.00 -17.42 1.79
N ASP A 181 -4.47 -17.45 3.04
CA ASP A 181 -5.78 -16.93 3.43
C ASP A 181 -5.71 -15.41 3.60
N ARG A 182 -6.34 -14.69 2.67
CA ARG A 182 -6.36 -13.23 2.67
C ARG A 182 -7.09 -12.64 3.89
N ASN A 183 -8.18 -13.27 4.32
CA ASN A 183 -8.95 -12.77 5.46
C ASN A 183 -8.15 -12.91 6.75
N LYS A 184 -7.48 -14.05 6.94
CA LYS A 184 -6.57 -14.26 8.06
C LYS A 184 -5.44 -13.22 8.06
N ALA A 185 -4.83 -12.95 6.91
CA ALA A 185 -3.78 -11.94 6.79
C ALA A 185 -4.28 -10.52 7.14
N LEU A 186 -5.51 -10.18 6.77
CA LEU A 186 -6.09 -8.87 7.10
C LEU A 186 -6.45 -8.75 8.58
N GLN A 187 -6.96 -9.82 9.20
CA GLN A 187 -7.21 -9.86 10.64
C GLN A 187 -5.92 -9.65 11.42
N GLU A 188 -4.86 -10.38 11.08
CA GLU A 188 -3.55 -10.26 11.72
C GLU A 188 -2.93 -8.86 11.50
N LEU A 189 -3.08 -8.28 10.29
CA LEU A 189 -2.67 -6.89 10.03
C LEU A 189 -3.39 -5.91 10.96
N VAL A 190 -4.70 -6.07 11.16
CA VAL A 190 -5.49 -5.18 12.03
C VAL A 190 -5.07 -5.33 13.50
N GLU A 191 -4.83 -6.54 13.97
CA GLU A 191 -4.35 -6.80 15.34
C GLU A 191 -2.99 -6.13 15.59
N ILE A 192 -2.03 -6.33 14.69
CA ILE A 192 -0.70 -5.70 14.79
C ILE A 192 -0.83 -4.17 14.69
N PHE A 193 -1.64 -3.66 13.77
CA PHE A 193 -1.89 -2.23 13.61
C PHE A 193 -2.47 -1.62 14.90
N GLN A 194 -3.51 -2.21 15.47
CA GLN A 194 -4.17 -1.69 16.67
C GLN A 194 -3.24 -1.71 17.89
N SER A 195 -2.50 -2.80 18.08
CA SER A 195 -1.52 -2.90 19.15
C SER A 195 -0.43 -1.84 19.04
N ARG A 196 0.16 -1.67 17.85
CA ARG A 196 1.27 -0.74 17.64
C ARG A 196 0.85 0.73 17.69
N ILE A 197 -0.31 1.07 17.14
CA ILE A 197 -0.77 2.45 17.15
C ILE A 197 -1.13 2.92 18.58
N GLN A 198 -1.66 2.05 19.41
CA GLN A 198 -1.90 2.35 20.82
C GLN A 198 -0.57 2.63 21.54
N GLY A 199 0.45 1.78 21.35
CA GLY A 199 1.78 1.99 21.90
C GLY A 199 2.45 3.28 21.43
N THR A 200 2.19 3.71 20.21
CA THR A 200 2.76 4.95 19.63
C THR A 200 2.15 6.21 20.24
N TYR A 201 0.86 6.19 20.59
CA TYR A 201 0.12 7.36 21.07
C TYR A 201 -0.30 7.30 22.54
N SER A 202 -0.01 6.19 23.25
CA SER A 202 -0.21 6.07 24.69
C SER A 202 1.12 6.27 25.39
N ASN A 203 1.26 7.34 26.16
CA ASN A 203 2.45 7.59 26.99
C ASN A 203 2.58 6.66 28.21
N SER A 204 1.91 5.51 28.21
CA SER A 204 2.02 4.53 29.30
C SER A 204 1.44 3.18 28.89
N VAL A 205 2.25 2.27 28.39
CA VAL A 205 1.97 0.83 28.55
C VAL A 205 3.29 0.12 28.77
N VAL A 206 3.48 -0.34 29.97
CA VAL A 206 4.40 -1.43 30.29
C VAL A 206 3.90 -2.63 29.49
N ILE A 207 4.73 -3.14 28.59
CA ILE A 207 4.43 -4.36 27.83
C ILE A 207 4.48 -5.51 28.83
N ASN A 208 3.33 -6.00 29.25
CA ASN A 208 3.23 -7.30 29.89
C ASN A 208 3.34 -8.37 28.81
N GLU A 209 4.44 -9.11 28.81
CA GLU A 209 4.78 -10.18 27.88
C GLU A 209 3.88 -11.42 27.95
N GLU A 210 2.80 -11.43 28.71
CA GLU A 210 2.05 -12.65 29.03
C GLU A 210 0.83 -12.97 28.17
N ASN A 211 0.50 -12.18 27.13
CA ASN A 211 -0.66 -12.48 26.27
C ASN A 211 -0.38 -12.42 24.76
N SER A 212 0.71 -12.99 24.30
CA SER A 212 0.93 -13.19 22.88
C SER A 212 0.62 -14.64 22.48
N SER A 213 -0.65 -14.90 22.19
CA SER A 213 -1.04 -16.06 21.39
C SER A 213 -0.90 -15.81 19.88
N ILE A 214 0.01 -14.92 19.49
CA ILE A 214 0.45 -14.79 18.10
C ILE A 214 1.46 -15.90 17.84
N THR A 215 0.97 -17.05 17.46
CA THR A 215 1.81 -18.17 17.01
C THR A 215 2.30 -17.88 15.60
N ASN A 216 3.40 -17.08 15.39
CA ASN A 216 4.70 -17.59 15.06
C ASN A 216 4.98 -18.04 13.64
N CYS A 217 5.50 -17.21 12.84
CA CYS A 217 6.78 -17.43 12.19
C CYS A 217 7.37 -16.07 11.82
N SER A 218 8.10 -15.45 12.72
CA SER A 218 8.88 -14.26 12.37
C SER A 218 10.24 -14.72 11.90
N LYS A 219 10.59 -14.49 10.63
CA LYS A 219 11.97 -14.52 10.17
C LYS A 219 12.55 -13.13 10.25
N THR A 220 13.73 -13.00 10.81
CA THR A 220 14.46 -11.73 10.87
C THR A 220 15.16 -11.46 9.55
N PHE A 221 15.52 -10.20 9.30
CA PHE A 221 16.36 -9.82 8.17
C PHE A 221 17.69 -10.58 8.13
N GLN A 222 18.27 -10.88 9.30
CA GLN A 222 19.51 -11.66 9.41
C GLN A 222 19.34 -13.09 8.89
N ASP A 223 18.22 -13.74 9.20
CA ASP A 223 17.93 -15.09 8.70
C ASP A 223 17.77 -15.12 7.19
N VAL A 224 17.17 -14.07 6.63
CA VAL A 224 16.99 -13.93 5.18
C VAL A 224 18.31 -13.63 4.48
N ILE A 225 19.14 -12.77 5.03
CA ILE A 225 20.50 -12.48 4.51
C ILE A 225 21.35 -13.75 4.50
N LYS A 226 21.30 -14.51 5.59
CA LYS A 226 22.02 -15.80 5.68
C LYS A 226 21.58 -16.76 4.58
N TRP A 227 20.26 -16.88 4.36
CA TRP A 227 19.71 -17.72 3.30
C TRP A 227 20.18 -17.27 1.89
N VAL A 228 20.18 -15.96 1.62
CA VAL A 228 20.64 -15.39 0.32
C VAL A 228 22.13 -15.67 0.09
N ILE A 229 22.96 -15.57 1.14
CA ILE A 229 24.40 -15.85 1.05
C ILE A 229 24.64 -17.36 0.81
N GLU A 230 23.87 -18.22 1.47
CA GLU A 230 23.98 -19.69 1.36
C GLU A 230 23.47 -20.25 0.01
N ASN A 231 22.65 -19.50 -0.72
CA ASN A 231 22.02 -19.94 -1.99
C ASN A 231 22.48 -19.12 -3.22
N ASP A 232 23.77 -18.74 -3.26
CA ASP A 232 24.42 -18.01 -4.36
C ASP A 232 23.57 -16.87 -4.93
N GLY A 233 23.63 -15.74 -4.23
CA GLY A 233 22.88 -14.54 -4.47
C GLY A 233 22.76 -14.06 -5.90
N PHE A 234 21.59 -14.23 -6.47
CA PHE A 234 21.09 -13.38 -7.55
C PHE A 234 19.95 -12.53 -7.03
N ILE A 235 20.22 -11.25 -6.84
CA ILE A 235 19.22 -10.18 -6.73
C ILE A 235 19.21 -9.40 -8.04
#